data_6e4a958a2269bf15c82b201db25353a2
#
_entry.id   6e4a958a2269bf15c82b201db25353a2
#
_cell.length_a   1.000
_cell.length_b   1.000
_cell.length_c   1.000
_cell.angle_alpha   90.00
_cell.angle_beta   90.00
_cell.angle_gamma   90.00
#
_symmetry.space_group_name_H-M   'P 1'
#
loop_
_entity.id
_entity.type
_entity.pdbx_description
1 polymer ?
#
loop_
_entity_poly.entity_id
_entity_poly.type
_entity_poly.pdbx_seq_one_letter_code
_entity_poly.pdbx_strand_id
1 'polypeptide(L)'
;MRLNPDAFPALRRCVSRACSVVLITLMIGGCGEKQKVSVPPVRAVKVEAVRAGEGAALRFIGTVREQERASLAFESAGTLTELRVDIGDSIKQGQVLARLDPQPAQLRLQEAQAALRLARAQALERQRNVQRQKNLLAAGSVAQSVVDSAQSSSEQASAELIRTQAELDLARRELDRTRLIAPFAGRVVARHAQPQSLLPAGQVVLDVESAAEQQVVAAIPLALAESLQPGDLARASNTADGTAGFDLVLEGISPRADDGLVRTAVFRVLRPVGRLPSGVTLLVQMRPEADAQSLSVPVQALWMGTSSHVADVFVYQPGGTVAVRSVTLGPLREGRALVVSGLVAGEQVVTAGAAFLQDGQPVTLFHSDTRLTGGVQ
;
A
#
# COMPACT_ATOMS: atom_id res chain seq x y z
N MET A 1 19.79 64.85 -12.19
CA MET A 1 20.52 65.62 -13.21
C MET A 1 19.59 65.74 -14.39
N ARG A 2 18.89 66.85 -14.46
CA ARG A 2 18.74 67.81 -15.53
C ARG A 2 18.08 67.29 -16.80
N LEU A 3 16.85 67.65 -17.00
CA LEU A 3 16.26 68.78 -17.77
C LEU A 3 15.95 68.36 -19.22
N ASN A 4 14.69 68.21 -19.63
CA ASN A 4 13.76 69.25 -20.15
C ASN A 4 14.36 70.14 -21.24
N PRO A 5 13.62 70.78 -22.13
CA PRO A 5 12.23 70.68 -22.57
C PRO A 5 12.04 71.12 -24.07
N ASP A 6 10.74 71.29 -24.40
CA ASP A 6 10.19 72.25 -25.37
C ASP A 6 10.41 72.03 -26.87
N ALA A 7 9.53 72.28 -27.79
CA ALA A 7 8.48 73.26 -27.87
C ALA A 7 7.57 73.00 -29.09
N PHE A 8 6.37 73.35 -28.95
CA PHE A 8 5.45 73.81 -30.00
C PHE A 8 6.06 74.96 -30.88
N PRO A 9 5.50 75.32 -32.01
CA PRO A 9 4.09 75.75 -32.23
C PRO A 9 3.53 75.54 -33.68
N ALA A 10 2.26 75.43 -33.79
CA ALA A 10 1.21 76.41 -34.07
C ALA A 10 1.06 76.97 -35.54
N LEU A 11 -0.22 76.96 -35.88
CA LEU A 11 -0.94 77.92 -36.73
C LEU A 11 -0.78 77.86 -38.26
N ARG A 12 -1.78 77.83 -39.02
CA ARG A 12 -2.85 78.79 -39.30
C ARG A 12 -3.70 78.30 -40.48
N ARG A 13 -5.00 78.36 -40.32
CA ARG A 13 -5.99 79.23 -41.06
C ARG A 13 -5.91 79.17 -42.59
N CYS A 14 -6.98 79.04 -43.28
CA CYS A 14 -8.24 79.82 -43.43
C CYS A 14 -9.10 79.17 -44.51
N VAL A 15 -10.37 78.99 -44.25
CA VAL A 15 -11.49 79.76 -44.77
C VAL A 15 -11.64 79.81 -46.29
N SER A 16 -12.74 79.32 -46.80
CA SER A 16 -13.69 80.06 -47.60
C SER A 16 -14.71 79.13 -48.28
N ARG A 17 -15.96 79.16 -47.82
CA ARG A 17 -17.15 79.73 -48.57
C ARG A 17 -17.47 78.97 -49.86
N ALA A 18 -18.57 78.50 -50.08
CA ALA A 18 -19.98 78.84 -49.92
C ALA A 18 -20.72 78.42 -51.20
N CYS A 19 -21.99 78.11 -51.05
CA CYS A 19 -23.06 78.16 -52.02
C CYS A 19 -23.08 77.13 -53.18
N SER A 20 -24.04 76.27 -53.21
CA SER A 20 -25.38 76.50 -53.80
C SER A 20 -26.23 75.22 -53.61
N VAL A 21 -27.21 75.32 -52.90
CA VAL A 21 -28.65 75.10 -53.02
C VAL A 21 -29.08 74.81 -54.49
N VAL A 22 -29.90 73.81 -54.63
CA VAL A 22 -31.11 73.62 -55.44
C VAL A 22 -31.30 72.17 -55.75
N LEU A 23 -32.21 71.55 -55.03
CA LEU A 23 -33.44 70.95 -55.49
C LEU A 23 -33.34 69.90 -56.64
N ILE A 24 -33.62 68.67 -56.32
CA ILE A 24 -34.61 67.88 -57.02
C ILE A 24 -35.12 66.76 -56.11
N THR A 25 -36.31 66.97 -55.59
CA THR A 25 -37.29 65.95 -55.19
C THR A 25 -37.67 65.10 -56.37
N LEU A 26 -37.71 63.82 -56.26
CA LEU A 26 -38.83 62.91 -56.56
C LEU A 26 -38.35 61.46 -56.72
N MET A 27 -39.26 60.63 -56.23
CA MET A 27 -39.52 59.19 -56.49
C MET A 27 -38.85 58.28 -55.43
N ILE A 28 -39.47 58.02 -54.32
CA ILE A 28 -40.55 57.09 -53.99
C ILE A 28 -40.56 55.89 -54.90
N GLY A 29 -39.93 54.88 -54.47
CA GLY A 29 -40.03 53.53 -54.96
C GLY A 29 -39.78 52.56 -53.79
N GLY A 30 -40.87 52.32 -53.02
CA GLY A 30 -40.79 51.35 -51.94
C GLY A 30 -40.65 49.94 -52.48
N CYS A 31 -39.59 49.28 -52.19
CA CYS A 31 -39.54 47.84 -52.07
C CYS A 31 -39.25 47.52 -50.61
N GLY A 32 -40.26 47.30 -49.84
CA GLY A 32 -40.20 46.64 -48.54
C GLY A 32 -39.76 45.20 -48.79
N GLU A 33 -38.48 45.01 -48.81
CA GLU A 33 -37.88 43.67 -48.70
C GLU A 33 -38.19 43.20 -47.26
N LYS A 34 -39.18 42.34 -47.13
CA LYS A 34 -39.39 41.58 -45.91
C LYS A 34 -38.08 40.89 -45.60
N GLN A 35 -37.37 41.42 -44.59
CA GLN A 35 -36.26 40.76 -43.97
C GLN A 35 -36.76 39.35 -43.59
N LYS A 36 -36.48 38.36 -44.43
CA LYS A 36 -36.64 36.95 -44.07
C LYS A 36 -35.78 36.79 -42.82
N VAL A 37 -36.41 36.69 -41.66
CA VAL A 37 -35.80 36.18 -40.46
C VAL A 37 -35.20 34.83 -40.89
N SER A 38 -33.92 34.85 -41.21
CA SER A 38 -33.14 33.66 -41.48
C SER A 38 -33.15 32.86 -40.18
N VAL A 39 -34.03 31.90 -40.10
CA VAL A 39 -33.97 30.88 -39.06
C VAL A 39 -32.58 30.27 -39.20
N PRO A 40 -31.71 30.39 -38.18
CA PRO A 40 -30.37 29.84 -38.31
C PRO A 40 -30.48 28.35 -38.64
N PRO A 41 -29.68 27.85 -39.59
CA PRO A 41 -29.80 26.47 -40.03
C PRO A 41 -29.57 25.55 -38.81
N VAL A 42 -30.55 24.65 -38.61
CA VAL A 42 -30.46 23.66 -37.52
C VAL A 42 -29.21 22.84 -37.75
N ARG A 43 -28.27 22.89 -36.83
CA ARG A 43 -26.97 22.22 -36.95
C ARG A 43 -27.08 20.77 -36.48
N ALA A 44 -26.46 19.87 -37.21
CA ALA A 44 -26.32 18.48 -36.79
C ALA A 44 -25.19 18.34 -35.78
N VAL A 45 -25.46 17.74 -34.64
CA VAL A 45 -24.50 17.50 -33.55
C VAL A 45 -24.38 16.02 -33.23
N LYS A 46 -23.19 15.56 -32.96
CA LYS A 46 -22.96 14.23 -32.41
C LYS A 46 -23.02 14.31 -30.88
N VAL A 47 -23.79 13.43 -30.28
CA VAL A 47 -23.94 13.33 -28.83
C VAL A 47 -23.46 11.99 -28.34
N GLU A 48 -22.99 11.96 -27.09
CA GLU A 48 -22.64 10.74 -26.36
C GLU A 48 -23.26 10.80 -24.97
N ALA A 49 -23.80 9.66 -24.53
CA ALA A 49 -24.36 9.59 -23.18
C ALA A 49 -23.25 9.66 -22.12
N VAL A 50 -23.50 10.47 -21.08
CA VAL A 50 -22.67 10.49 -19.88
C VAL A 50 -22.74 9.13 -19.22
N ARG A 51 -21.59 8.46 -19.13
CA ARG A 51 -21.49 7.14 -18.52
C ARG A 51 -21.00 7.29 -17.10
N ALA A 52 -21.40 6.36 -16.22
CA ALA A 52 -20.69 6.18 -14.97
C ALA A 52 -19.20 6.00 -15.30
N GLY A 53 -18.36 6.82 -14.71
CA GLY A 53 -16.93 6.69 -14.89
C GLY A 53 -16.56 5.28 -14.40
N GLU A 54 -16.03 4.47 -15.29
CA GLU A 54 -15.26 3.34 -14.81
C GLU A 54 -14.07 3.96 -14.10
N GLY A 55 -14.14 4.05 -12.76
CA GLY A 55 -13.05 4.56 -11.94
C GLY A 55 -11.78 3.89 -12.41
N ALA A 56 -10.79 4.67 -12.75
CA ALA A 56 -9.59 4.10 -13.35
C ALA A 56 -8.98 3.14 -12.35
N ALA A 57 -8.95 1.87 -12.73
CA ALA A 57 -8.30 0.87 -11.91
C ALA A 57 -6.84 1.29 -11.69
N LEU A 58 -6.51 1.60 -10.45
CA LEU A 58 -5.13 1.83 -10.05
C LEU A 58 -4.39 0.51 -10.21
N ARG A 59 -3.24 0.56 -10.87
CA ARG A 59 -2.44 -0.63 -11.16
C ARG A 59 -1.09 -0.51 -10.46
N PHE A 60 -0.75 -1.51 -9.66
CA PHE A 60 0.52 -1.59 -8.94
C PHE A 60 1.17 -2.93 -9.20
N ILE A 61 2.47 -2.97 -9.03
CA ILE A 61 3.21 -4.22 -8.98
C ILE A 61 3.26 -4.68 -7.54
N GLY A 62 2.75 -5.87 -7.27
CA GLY A 62 2.82 -6.55 -5.98
C GLY A 62 3.70 -7.80 -6.06
N THR A 63 4.27 -8.17 -4.93
CA THR A 63 5.06 -9.40 -4.78
C THR A 63 4.43 -10.28 -3.72
N VAL A 64 4.25 -11.56 -4.05
CA VAL A 64 3.78 -12.57 -3.09
C VAL A 64 4.83 -12.78 -2.02
N ARG A 65 4.42 -12.73 -0.76
CA ARG A 65 5.26 -13.05 0.40
C ARG A 65 4.47 -13.92 1.37
N GLU A 66 5.18 -14.77 2.07
CA GLU A 66 4.63 -15.44 3.24
C GLU A 66 4.55 -14.48 4.41
N GLN A 67 3.52 -14.64 5.24
CA GLN A 67 3.29 -13.75 6.39
C GLN A 67 4.40 -13.85 7.43
N GLU A 68 4.89 -15.06 7.67
CA GLU A 68 5.96 -15.31 8.62
C GLU A 68 7.19 -15.85 7.92
N ARG A 69 8.34 -15.25 8.26
CA ARG A 69 9.67 -15.67 7.82
C ARG A 69 10.59 -15.64 9.00
N ALA A 70 11.52 -16.59 9.05
CA ALA A 70 12.55 -16.59 10.06
C ALA A 70 13.88 -17.04 9.47
N SER A 71 14.93 -16.25 9.75
CA SER A 71 16.31 -16.63 9.54
C SER A 71 16.81 -17.27 10.82
N LEU A 72 17.00 -18.59 10.78
CA LEU A 72 17.34 -19.40 11.94
C LEU A 72 18.84 -19.46 12.12
N ALA A 73 19.30 -19.11 13.31
CA ALA A 73 20.70 -19.11 13.72
C ALA A 73 20.85 -19.75 15.10
N PHE A 74 22.00 -20.34 15.37
CA PHE A 74 22.32 -20.77 16.73
C PHE A 74 22.75 -19.57 17.59
N GLU A 75 22.28 -19.51 18.84
CA GLU A 75 22.65 -18.47 19.79
C GLU A 75 24.10 -18.66 20.34
N SER A 76 24.67 -19.86 20.22
CA SER A 76 26.01 -20.21 20.65
C SER A 76 26.87 -20.71 19.49
N ALA A 77 28.18 -20.46 19.59
CA ALA A 77 29.11 -21.02 18.61
C ALA A 77 29.32 -22.53 18.84
N GLY A 78 29.56 -23.27 17.75
CA GLY A 78 29.83 -24.68 17.83
C GLY A 78 29.96 -25.37 16.47
N THR A 79 30.38 -26.61 16.45
CA THR A 79 30.45 -27.42 15.22
C THR A 79 29.08 -27.97 14.89
N LEU A 80 28.59 -27.73 13.66
CA LEU A 80 27.35 -28.30 13.16
C LEU A 80 27.52 -29.81 12.90
N THR A 81 26.89 -30.65 13.71
CA THR A 81 27.00 -32.13 13.57
C THR A 81 25.93 -32.68 12.67
N GLU A 82 24.73 -32.19 12.76
CA GLU A 82 23.60 -32.68 11.99
C GLU A 82 22.81 -31.53 11.36
N LEU A 83 22.42 -31.68 10.11
CA LEU A 83 21.44 -30.86 9.40
C LEU A 83 20.45 -31.85 8.75
N ARG A 84 19.20 -31.84 9.24
CA ARG A 84 18.20 -32.87 8.92
C ARG A 84 17.21 -32.46 7.84
N VAL A 85 17.39 -31.29 7.28
CA VAL A 85 16.47 -30.71 6.27
C VAL A 85 17.28 -30.09 5.13
N ASP A 86 16.67 -30.07 3.95
CA ASP A 86 17.22 -29.42 2.77
C ASP A 86 16.23 -28.40 2.19
N ILE A 87 16.66 -27.62 1.20
CA ILE A 87 15.84 -26.62 0.52
C ILE A 87 14.59 -27.26 -0.08
N GLY A 88 13.42 -26.69 0.19
CA GLY A 88 12.13 -27.21 -0.27
C GLY A 88 11.43 -28.15 0.71
N ASP A 89 12.13 -28.66 1.74
CA ASP A 89 11.55 -29.55 2.72
C ASP A 89 10.47 -28.88 3.55
N SER A 90 9.42 -29.63 3.84
CA SER A 90 8.35 -29.21 4.76
C SER A 90 8.75 -29.47 6.20
N ILE A 91 8.55 -28.50 7.06
CA ILE A 91 8.88 -28.53 8.48
C ILE A 91 7.63 -28.32 9.35
N LYS A 92 7.64 -28.93 10.55
CA LYS A 92 6.60 -28.75 11.55
C LYS A 92 7.10 -27.87 12.69
N GLN A 93 6.21 -27.10 13.31
CA GLN A 93 6.55 -26.36 14.53
C GLN A 93 7.18 -27.28 15.60
N GLY A 94 8.26 -26.83 16.22
CA GLY A 94 9.01 -27.59 17.23
C GLY A 94 9.91 -28.71 16.67
N GLN A 95 9.94 -28.93 15.36
CA GLN A 95 10.83 -29.91 14.72
C GLN A 95 12.27 -29.46 14.85
N VAL A 96 13.18 -30.40 15.23
CA VAL A 96 14.63 -30.15 15.25
C VAL A 96 15.17 -30.21 13.83
N LEU A 97 15.70 -29.10 13.35
CA LEU A 97 16.21 -28.92 11.99
C LEU A 97 17.72 -29.18 11.91
N ALA A 98 18.44 -28.73 12.92
CA ALA A 98 19.91 -28.87 12.98
C ALA A 98 20.39 -29.04 14.43
N ARG A 99 21.63 -29.55 14.60
CA ARG A 99 22.27 -29.71 15.89
C ARG A 99 23.75 -29.33 15.84
N LEU A 100 24.18 -28.59 16.84
CA LEU A 100 25.60 -28.46 17.17
C LEU A 100 26.09 -29.69 17.95
N ASP A 101 27.41 -29.84 18.04
CA ASP A 101 28.01 -30.83 18.95
C ASP A 101 27.54 -30.58 20.39
N PRO A 102 26.77 -31.51 21.00
CA PRO A 102 26.23 -31.30 22.33
C PRO A 102 27.23 -31.66 23.44
N GLN A 103 28.39 -32.30 23.14
CA GLN A 103 29.31 -32.83 24.16
C GLN A 103 29.78 -31.79 25.13
N PRO A 104 30.29 -30.59 24.75
CA PRO A 104 30.71 -29.59 25.68
C PRO A 104 29.61 -29.11 26.64
N ALA A 105 28.38 -28.92 26.12
CA ALA A 105 27.22 -28.51 26.92
C ALA A 105 26.75 -29.64 27.84
N GLN A 106 26.81 -30.91 27.41
CA GLN A 106 26.48 -32.06 28.25
C GLN A 106 27.44 -32.20 29.42
N LEU A 107 28.75 -32.01 29.20
CA LEU A 107 29.74 -32.04 30.29
C LEU A 107 29.52 -30.95 31.32
N ARG A 108 29.23 -29.70 30.87
CA ARG A 108 28.86 -28.60 31.78
C ARG A 108 27.58 -28.89 32.57
N LEU A 109 26.61 -29.51 31.95
CA LEU A 109 25.38 -29.92 32.62
C LEU A 109 25.66 -30.96 33.71
N GLN A 110 26.53 -31.95 33.44
CA GLN A 110 26.91 -32.96 34.42
C GLN A 110 27.67 -32.33 35.59
N GLU A 111 28.61 -31.40 35.34
CA GLU A 111 29.34 -30.64 36.36
C GLU A 111 28.37 -29.86 37.26
N ALA A 112 27.45 -29.06 36.68
CA ALA A 112 26.45 -28.29 37.41
C ALA A 112 25.52 -29.19 38.23
N GLN A 113 25.15 -30.36 37.71
CA GLN A 113 24.37 -31.35 38.48
C GLN A 113 25.14 -31.89 39.70
N ALA A 114 26.44 -32.13 39.55
CA ALA A 114 27.26 -32.61 40.65
C ALA A 114 27.44 -31.51 41.71
N ALA A 115 27.68 -30.26 41.31
CA ALA A 115 27.78 -29.12 42.22
C ALA A 115 26.49 -28.90 43.02
N LEU A 116 25.34 -28.97 42.36
CA LEU A 116 24.03 -28.88 43.03
C LEU A 116 23.81 -29.99 44.06
N ARG A 117 24.19 -31.25 43.74
CA ARG A 117 24.06 -32.36 44.70
C ARG A 117 24.90 -32.12 45.94
N LEU A 118 26.15 -31.62 45.78
CA LEU A 118 27.01 -31.27 46.87
C LEU A 118 26.41 -30.14 47.74
N ALA A 119 26.02 -29.02 47.13
CA ALA A 119 25.42 -27.89 47.83
C ALA A 119 24.17 -28.27 48.60
N ARG A 120 23.33 -29.15 48.01
CA ARG A 120 22.09 -29.66 48.64
C ARG A 120 22.41 -30.50 49.91
N ALA A 121 23.43 -31.38 49.83
CA ALA A 121 23.87 -32.17 50.99
C ALA A 121 24.40 -31.28 52.12
N GLN A 122 25.18 -30.25 51.76
CA GLN A 122 25.73 -29.28 52.75
C GLN A 122 24.60 -28.46 53.37
N ALA A 123 23.68 -27.94 52.62
CA ALA A 123 22.54 -27.17 53.14
C ALA A 123 21.70 -28.01 54.11
N LEU A 124 21.42 -29.26 53.77
CA LEU A 124 20.70 -30.18 54.65
C LEU A 124 21.46 -30.49 55.96
N GLU A 125 22.78 -30.68 55.87
CA GLU A 125 23.63 -30.90 57.05
C GLU A 125 23.59 -29.68 57.99
N ARG A 126 23.79 -28.47 57.46
CA ARG A 126 23.74 -27.21 58.20
C ARG A 126 22.35 -26.97 58.85
N GLN A 127 21.30 -27.23 58.10
CA GLN A 127 19.94 -27.13 58.66
C GLN A 127 19.69 -28.08 59.83
N ARG A 128 20.16 -29.34 59.72
CA ARG A 128 20.09 -30.31 60.82
C ARG A 128 20.94 -29.89 62.01
N ASN A 129 22.09 -29.26 61.77
CA ASN A 129 22.93 -28.71 62.83
C ASN A 129 22.22 -27.59 63.57
N VAL A 130 21.60 -26.64 62.89
CA VAL A 130 20.77 -25.59 63.54
C VAL A 130 19.74 -26.21 64.46
N GLN A 131 19.02 -27.23 63.98
CA GLN A 131 18.00 -27.89 64.81
C GLN A 131 18.58 -28.57 66.05
N ARG A 132 19.78 -29.22 65.93
CA ARG A 132 20.45 -29.80 67.08
C ARG A 132 20.86 -28.71 68.09
N GLN A 133 21.45 -27.59 67.65
CA GLN A 133 21.87 -26.51 68.55
C GLN A 133 20.66 -25.84 69.21
N LYS A 134 19.54 -25.66 68.55
CA LYS A 134 18.27 -25.16 69.11
C LYS A 134 17.77 -26.08 70.25
N ASN A 135 17.82 -27.40 70.06
CA ASN A 135 17.41 -28.37 71.08
C ASN A 135 18.37 -28.33 72.28
N LEU A 136 19.68 -28.19 72.08
CA LEU A 136 20.69 -28.09 73.19
C LEU A 136 20.53 -26.76 73.90
N LEU A 137 20.24 -25.66 73.27
CA LEU A 137 19.95 -24.38 73.93
C LEU A 137 18.70 -24.51 74.84
N ALA A 138 17.60 -25.15 74.33
CA ALA A 138 16.42 -25.39 75.12
C ALA A 138 16.69 -26.26 76.34
N ALA A 139 17.72 -27.13 76.33
CA ALA A 139 18.23 -27.94 77.44
C ALA A 139 19.26 -27.18 78.31
N GLY A 140 19.57 -25.91 78.06
CA GLY A 140 20.56 -25.11 78.81
C GLY A 140 22.01 -25.51 78.58
N SER A 141 22.32 -26.33 77.53
CA SER A 141 23.66 -26.92 77.33
C SER A 141 24.58 -26.11 76.41
N VAL A 142 24.07 -25.06 75.72
CA VAL A 142 24.90 -24.18 74.86
C VAL A 142 24.45 -22.73 75.00
N ALA A 143 25.31 -21.77 74.62
CA ALA A 143 24.97 -20.36 74.57
C ALA A 143 24.21 -19.97 73.31
N GLN A 144 23.42 -18.88 73.34
CA GLN A 144 22.69 -18.33 72.19
C GLN A 144 23.63 -18.07 71.05
N SER A 145 24.82 -17.57 71.23
CA SER A 145 25.78 -17.27 70.14
C SER A 145 26.16 -18.50 69.32
N VAL A 146 26.08 -19.71 69.87
CA VAL A 146 26.29 -20.97 69.11
C VAL A 146 25.20 -21.23 68.16
N VAL A 147 23.93 -20.97 68.58
CA VAL A 147 22.75 -21.10 67.70
C VAL A 147 22.83 -20.04 66.59
N ASP A 148 23.16 -18.80 66.93
CA ASP A 148 23.27 -17.70 65.94
C ASP A 148 24.36 -18.00 64.90
N SER A 149 25.52 -18.55 65.30
CA SER A 149 26.57 -18.99 64.38
C SER A 149 26.13 -20.15 63.48
N ALA A 150 25.41 -21.13 64.06
CA ALA A 150 24.84 -22.23 63.26
C ALA A 150 23.78 -21.75 62.24
N GLN A 151 22.95 -20.79 62.66
CA GLN A 151 21.94 -20.17 61.79
C GLN A 151 22.61 -19.47 60.63
N SER A 152 23.59 -18.61 60.85
CA SER A 152 24.37 -17.91 59.81
C SER A 152 25.02 -18.88 58.82
N SER A 153 25.60 -19.99 59.34
CA SER A 153 26.18 -21.04 58.51
C SER A 153 25.14 -21.76 57.66
N SER A 154 23.91 -21.95 58.14
CA SER A 154 22.80 -22.54 57.41
C SER A 154 22.29 -21.61 56.31
N GLU A 155 22.21 -20.31 56.59
CA GLU A 155 21.83 -19.28 55.61
C GLU A 155 22.85 -19.20 54.44
N GLN A 156 24.18 -19.24 54.78
CA GLN A 156 25.22 -19.31 53.77
C GLN A 156 25.11 -20.55 52.88
N ALA A 157 24.88 -21.72 53.47
CA ALA A 157 24.70 -22.96 52.72
C ALA A 157 23.41 -22.95 51.84
N SER A 158 22.37 -22.29 52.33
CA SER A 158 21.12 -22.10 51.56
C SER A 158 21.31 -21.16 50.36
N ALA A 159 22.09 -20.08 50.53
CA ALA A 159 22.47 -19.17 49.46
C ALA A 159 23.30 -19.88 48.37
N GLU A 160 24.25 -20.73 48.80
CA GLU A 160 25.04 -21.55 47.88
C GLU A 160 24.21 -22.58 47.10
N LEU A 161 23.22 -23.17 47.74
CA LEU A 161 22.25 -24.06 47.05
C LEU A 161 21.47 -23.32 45.95
N ILE A 162 21.01 -22.10 46.23
CA ILE A 162 20.31 -21.27 45.25
C ILE A 162 21.25 -20.92 44.09
N ARG A 163 22.51 -20.55 44.35
CA ARG A 163 23.50 -20.25 43.32
C ARG A 163 23.72 -21.44 42.37
N THR A 164 23.99 -22.62 42.96
CA THR A 164 24.24 -23.84 42.16
C THR A 164 23.01 -24.33 41.40
N GLN A 165 21.80 -24.07 41.91
CA GLN A 165 20.57 -24.32 41.18
C GLN A 165 20.48 -23.43 39.92
N ALA A 166 20.79 -22.14 40.03
CA ALA A 166 20.82 -21.22 38.92
C ALA A 166 21.88 -21.61 37.87
N GLU A 167 23.03 -22.10 38.27
CA GLU A 167 24.08 -22.62 37.40
C GLU A 167 23.61 -23.85 36.61
N LEU A 168 22.90 -24.77 37.28
CA LEU A 168 22.29 -25.93 36.59
C LEU A 168 21.31 -25.49 35.54
N ASP A 169 20.45 -24.49 35.81
CA ASP A 169 19.44 -24.00 34.87
C ASP A 169 20.09 -23.26 33.69
N LEU A 170 21.25 -22.62 33.90
CA LEU A 170 22.05 -22.07 32.81
C LEU A 170 22.63 -23.18 31.92
N ALA A 171 23.23 -24.21 32.50
CA ALA A 171 23.79 -25.33 31.75
C ALA A 171 22.75 -26.10 30.97
N ARG A 172 21.52 -26.22 31.49
CA ARG A 172 20.39 -26.79 30.73
C ARG A 172 20.05 -25.98 29.49
N ARG A 173 19.92 -24.65 29.64
CA ARG A 173 19.68 -23.75 28.51
C ARG A 173 20.78 -23.79 27.47
N GLU A 174 22.05 -23.88 27.88
CA GLU A 174 23.17 -24.06 26.94
C GLU A 174 23.02 -25.34 26.12
N LEU A 175 22.61 -26.44 26.74
CA LEU A 175 22.36 -27.70 26.02
C LEU A 175 21.17 -27.58 25.08
N ASP A 176 20.07 -26.94 25.48
CA ASP A 176 18.91 -26.74 24.64
C ASP A 176 19.24 -25.87 23.42
N ARG A 177 20.12 -24.86 23.58
CA ARG A 177 20.60 -23.99 22.49
C ARG A 177 21.49 -24.72 21.45
N THR A 178 21.93 -25.95 21.71
CA THR A 178 22.59 -26.75 20.70
C THR A 178 21.64 -27.32 19.65
N ARG A 179 20.33 -27.14 19.80
CA ARG A 179 19.30 -27.59 18.88
C ARG A 179 18.66 -26.40 18.19
N LEU A 180 18.62 -26.41 16.87
CA LEU A 180 17.88 -25.44 16.09
C LEU A 180 16.50 -26.02 15.78
N ILE A 181 15.46 -25.35 16.28
CA ILE A 181 14.08 -25.82 16.16
C ILE A 181 13.26 -24.86 15.28
N ALA A 182 12.27 -25.39 14.55
CA ALA A 182 11.35 -24.62 13.74
C ALA A 182 10.38 -23.85 14.63
N PRO A 183 10.26 -22.50 14.49
CA PRO A 183 9.35 -21.68 15.28
C PRO A 183 7.89 -21.87 14.85
N PHE A 184 7.64 -22.22 13.59
CA PHE A 184 6.33 -22.46 12.98
C PHE A 184 6.39 -23.61 11.97
N ALA A 185 5.24 -24.06 11.48
CA ALA A 185 5.14 -25.02 10.38
C ALA A 185 5.31 -24.30 9.03
N GLY A 186 6.16 -24.83 8.15
CA GLY A 186 6.48 -24.15 6.91
C GLY A 186 7.39 -24.95 5.99
N ARG A 187 8.23 -24.22 5.24
CA ARG A 187 9.23 -24.80 4.34
C ARG A 187 10.59 -24.13 4.50
N VAL A 188 11.62 -24.88 4.21
CA VAL A 188 13.00 -24.37 4.10
C VAL A 188 13.17 -23.70 2.74
N VAL A 189 13.56 -22.41 2.77
CA VAL A 189 13.76 -21.60 1.55
C VAL A 189 15.22 -21.54 1.15
N ALA A 190 16.11 -21.43 2.14
CA ALA A 190 17.55 -21.37 1.89
C ALA A 190 18.33 -22.08 2.99
N ARG A 191 19.50 -22.58 2.62
CA ARG A 191 20.47 -23.22 3.49
C ARG A 191 21.81 -22.52 3.34
N HIS A 192 22.37 -22.03 4.47
CA HIS A 192 23.59 -21.22 4.49
C HIS A 192 24.76 -21.94 5.15
N ALA A 193 24.54 -23.11 5.77
CA ALA A 193 25.57 -23.88 6.44
C ALA A 193 25.60 -25.33 5.99
N GLN A 194 26.76 -25.98 6.17
CA GLN A 194 26.95 -27.40 5.84
C GLN A 194 27.32 -28.19 7.11
N PRO A 195 26.94 -29.47 7.19
CA PRO A 195 27.41 -30.33 8.27
C PRO A 195 28.92 -30.29 8.40
N GLN A 196 29.41 -30.45 9.65
CA GLN A 196 30.83 -30.43 10.04
C GLN A 196 31.52 -29.05 9.89
N SER A 197 30.77 -27.98 9.64
CA SER A 197 31.30 -26.60 9.69
C SER A 197 31.28 -26.05 11.12
N LEU A 198 32.27 -25.22 11.44
CA LEU A 198 32.28 -24.43 12.67
C LEU A 198 31.46 -23.16 12.45
N LEU A 199 30.45 -22.95 13.29
CA LEU A 199 29.54 -21.80 13.19
C LEU A 199 29.78 -20.84 14.34
N PRO A 200 30.00 -19.55 14.10
CA PRO A 200 29.93 -18.52 15.13
C PRO A 200 28.48 -18.32 15.59
N ALA A 201 28.32 -17.77 16.79
CA ALA A 201 27.01 -17.39 17.30
C ALA A 201 26.33 -16.35 16.38
N GLY A 202 25.04 -16.51 16.12
CA GLY A 202 24.25 -15.59 15.28
C GLY A 202 24.40 -15.79 13.76
N GLN A 203 25.24 -16.71 13.31
CA GLN A 203 25.30 -17.02 11.87
C GLN A 203 24.04 -17.75 11.44
N VAL A 204 23.37 -17.21 10.39
CA VAL A 204 22.18 -17.82 9.79
C VAL A 204 22.53 -19.18 9.20
N VAL A 205 21.75 -20.18 9.55
CA VAL A 205 21.89 -21.58 9.06
C VAL A 205 20.82 -21.91 8.02
N LEU A 206 19.57 -21.50 8.30
CA LEU A 206 18.42 -21.78 7.47
C LEU A 206 17.51 -20.56 7.41
N ASP A 207 16.94 -20.30 6.23
CA ASP A 207 15.78 -19.44 6.08
C ASP A 207 14.54 -20.32 5.90
N VAL A 208 13.50 -20.01 6.67
CA VAL A 208 12.22 -20.73 6.65
C VAL A 208 11.06 -19.77 6.44
N GLU A 209 10.06 -20.22 5.72
CA GLU A 209 8.81 -19.49 5.46
C GLU A 209 7.61 -20.31 5.95
N SER A 210 6.64 -19.63 6.52
CA SER A 210 5.42 -20.26 7.02
C SER A 210 4.59 -20.86 5.89
N ALA A 211 3.89 -21.94 6.21
CA ALA A 211 2.91 -22.54 5.29
C ALA A 211 1.49 -21.92 5.44
N ALA A 212 1.29 -20.98 6.35
CA ALA A 212 -0.05 -20.55 6.74
C ALA A 212 -0.70 -19.61 5.71
N GLU A 213 -0.40 -18.33 5.76
CA GLU A 213 -1.08 -17.31 4.95
C GLU A 213 -0.10 -16.56 4.05
N GLN A 214 -0.56 -16.33 2.82
CA GLN A 214 0.18 -15.54 1.85
C GLN A 214 -0.34 -14.12 1.81
N GLN A 215 0.58 -13.18 1.72
CA GLN A 215 0.29 -11.76 1.55
C GLN A 215 0.87 -11.28 0.23
N VAL A 216 0.25 -10.23 -0.32
CA VAL A 216 0.81 -9.52 -1.47
C VAL A 216 1.25 -8.14 -0.99
N VAL A 217 2.51 -7.84 -1.19
CA VAL A 217 3.11 -6.57 -0.79
C VAL A 217 3.34 -5.74 -2.05
N ALA A 218 2.78 -4.54 -2.09
CA ALA A 218 2.90 -3.62 -3.22
C ALA A 218 3.43 -2.25 -2.80
N ALA A 219 4.25 -1.65 -3.67
CA ALA A 219 4.67 -0.26 -3.51
C ALA A 219 3.64 0.67 -4.14
N ILE A 220 3.06 1.55 -3.36
CA ILE A 220 2.01 2.49 -3.78
C ILE A 220 2.55 3.92 -3.70
N PRO A 221 2.38 4.75 -4.75
CA PRO A 221 2.74 6.17 -4.71
C PRO A 221 2.08 6.90 -3.54
N LEU A 222 2.80 7.81 -2.89
CA LEU A 222 2.35 8.54 -1.70
C LEU A 222 0.99 9.23 -1.91
N ALA A 223 0.82 9.90 -3.06
CA ALA A 223 -0.42 10.60 -3.39
C ALA A 223 -1.65 9.68 -3.47
N LEU A 224 -1.47 8.40 -3.80
CA LEU A 224 -2.55 7.41 -3.87
C LEU A 224 -2.78 6.72 -2.52
N ALA A 225 -1.72 6.56 -1.73
CA ALA A 225 -1.78 5.92 -0.42
C ALA A 225 -2.70 6.65 0.57
N GLU A 226 -2.88 7.97 0.39
CA GLU A 226 -3.77 8.79 1.23
C GLU A 226 -5.27 8.56 0.95
N SER A 227 -5.61 8.09 -0.25
CA SER A 227 -7.00 7.81 -0.65
C SER A 227 -7.45 6.39 -0.33
N LEU A 228 -6.52 5.51 0.08
CA LEU A 228 -6.80 4.09 0.32
C LEU A 228 -7.01 3.83 1.81
N GLN A 229 -7.93 2.92 2.12
CA GLN A 229 -8.25 2.54 3.49
C GLN A 229 -8.14 1.02 3.70
N PRO A 230 -7.76 0.58 4.91
CA PRO A 230 -7.86 -0.84 5.26
C PRO A 230 -9.27 -1.36 5.02
N GLY A 231 -9.38 -2.51 4.36
CA GLY A 231 -10.64 -3.07 3.92
C GLY A 231 -10.94 -2.89 2.44
N ASP A 232 -10.24 -2.00 1.74
CA ASP A 232 -10.41 -1.81 0.30
C ASP A 232 -10.10 -3.10 -0.47
N LEU A 233 -10.95 -3.39 -1.45
CA LEU A 233 -10.82 -4.57 -2.29
C LEU A 233 -9.87 -4.30 -3.46
N ALA A 234 -9.04 -5.28 -3.72
CA ALA A 234 -8.15 -5.30 -4.88
C ALA A 234 -8.25 -6.64 -5.61
N ARG A 235 -7.82 -6.69 -6.84
CA ARG A 235 -7.72 -7.90 -7.63
C ARG A 235 -6.29 -8.08 -8.12
N ALA A 236 -5.70 -9.24 -7.85
CA ALA A 236 -4.40 -9.59 -8.38
C ALA A 236 -4.53 -10.49 -9.59
N SER A 237 -3.68 -10.30 -10.57
CA SER A 237 -3.53 -11.19 -11.71
C SER A 237 -2.04 -11.49 -11.95
N ASN A 238 -1.74 -12.70 -12.42
CA ASN A 238 -0.37 -13.02 -12.80
C ASN A 238 -0.02 -12.29 -14.11
N THR A 239 1.12 -11.61 -14.12
CA THR A 239 1.59 -10.87 -15.30
C THR A 239 2.02 -11.79 -16.44
N ALA A 240 2.37 -13.04 -16.14
CA ALA A 240 2.91 -13.99 -17.12
C ALA A 240 1.81 -14.75 -17.90
N ASP A 241 0.71 -15.11 -17.26
CA ASP A 241 -0.24 -16.09 -17.84
C ASP A 241 -1.62 -15.52 -18.13
N GLY A 242 -1.93 -14.26 -17.74
CA GLY A 242 -3.27 -13.65 -17.88
C GLY A 242 -4.39 -14.44 -17.18
N THR A 243 -4.02 -15.41 -16.36
CA THR A 243 -4.94 -16.32 -15.67
C THR A 243 -5.76 -15.62 -14.60
N ALA A 244 -6.91 -16.22 -14.32
CA ALA A 244 -7.95 -15.75 -13.42
C ALA A 244 -7.41 -15.03 -12.19
N GLY A 245 -7.65 -13.73 -12.12
CA GLY A 245 -7.29 -12.92 -10.97
C GLY A 245 -7.99 -13.41 -9.70
N PHE A 246 -7.35 -13.27 -8.56
CA PHE A 246 -7.89 -13.56 -7.26
C PHE A 246 -8.08 -12.27 -6.44
N ASP A 247 -9.00 -12.34 -5.50
CA ASP A 247 -9.39 -11.16 -4.75
C ASP A 247 -8.47 -10.97 -3.54
N LEU A 248 -8.11 -9.71 -3.32
CA LEU A 248 -7.28 -9.24 -2.23
C LEU A 248 -8.07 -8.24 -1.39
N VAL A 249 -7.71 -8.12 -0.13
CA VAL A 249 -8.16 -7.03 0.76
C VAL A 249 -6.95 -6.30 1.31
N LEU A 250 -6.99 -4.98 1.29
CA LEU A 250 -5.96 -4.14 1.89
C LEU A 250 -6.00 -4.29 3.41
N GLU A 251 -4.94 -4.80 4.01
CA GLU A 251 -4.80 -4.91 5.47
C GLU A 251 -4.24 -3.64 6.09
N GLY A 252 -3.31 -3.02 5.41
CA GLY A 252 -2.70 -1.80 5.90
C GLY A 252 -1.66 -1.21 4.95
N ILE A 253 -1.33 0.04 5.22
CA ILE A 253 -0.31 0.79 4.49
C ILE A 253 0.73 1.25 5.51
N SER A 254 2.00 0.99 5.24
CA SER A 254 3.10 1.46 6.11
C SER A 254 3.00 2.97 6.32
N PRO A 255 3.08 3.48 7.56
CA PRO A 255 3.13 4.92 7.80
C PRO A 255 4.43 5.55 7.29
N ARG A 256 5.47 4.75 7.10
CA ARG A 256 6.77 5.18 6.58
C ARG A 256 6.75 5.16 5.06
N ALA A 257 7.21 6.25 4.44
CA ALA A 257 7.48 6.29 3.02
C ALA A 257 8.90 5.78 2.74
N ASP A 258 9.03 4.89 1.76
CA ASP A 258 10.32 4.44 1.27
C ASP A 258 10.77 5.43 0.20
N ASP A 259 12.00 5.94 0.34
CA ASP A 259 12.60 6.98 -0.52
C ASP A 259 11.74 8.25 -0.70
N GLY A 260 10.78 8.49 0.20
CA GLY A 260 9.89 9.66 0.16
C GLY A 260 8.84 9.66 -0.95
N LEU A 261 8.77 8.62 -1.79
CA LEU A 261 7.92 8.58 -2.98
C LEU A 261 6.82 7.51 -2.91
N VAL A 262 7.09 6.40 -2.24
CA VAL A 262 6.18 5.26 -2.18
C VAL A 262 5.95 4.80 -0.75
N ARG A 263 4.82 4.17 -0.51
CA ARG A 263 4.49 3.49 0.76
C ARG A 263 4.21 2.02 0.48
N THR A 264 4.63 1.19 1.38
CA THR A 264 4.38 -0.25 1.30
C THR A 264 2.96 -0.55 1.75
N ALA A 265 2.16 -1.14 0.88
CA ALA A 265 0.83 -1.67 1.18
C ALA A 265 0.87 -3.19 1.28
N VAL A 266 0.16 -3.73 2.25
CA VAL A 266 0.03 -5.16 2.51
C VAL A 266 -1.40 -5.59 2.26
N PHE A 267 -1.54 -6.59 1.42
CA PHE A 267 -2.83 -7.18 1.04
C PHE A 267 -2.89 -8.64 1.47
N ARG A 268 -4.00 -9.04 2.03
CA ARG A 268 -4.32 -10.44 2.32
C ARG A 268 -5.10 -11.06 1.17
N VAL A 269 -4.79 -12.30 0.86
CA VAL A 269 -5.50 -13.09 -0.16
C VAL A 269 -6.82 -13.61 0.43
N LEU A 270 -7.96 -13.23 -0.18
CA LEU A 270 -9.29 -13.62 0.33
C LEU A 270 -9.65 -15.06 -0.02
N ARG A 271 -9.29 -15.50 -1.23
CA ARG A 271 -9.55 -16.87 -1.70
C ARG A 271 -8.32 -17.37 -2.42
N PRO A 272 -7.51 -18.21 -1.80
CA PRO A 272 -6.33 -18.75 -2.45
C PRO A 272 -6.73 -19.66 -3.63
N VAL A 273 -6.28 -19.32 -4.82
CA VAL A 273 -6.43 -20.14 -6.05
C VAL A 273 -5.21 -21.06 -6.19
N GLY A 274 -4.91 -21.79 -5.13
CA GLY A 274 -3.67 -22.53 -5.02
C GLY A 274 -2.56 -21.70 -4.37
N ARG A 275 -1.44 -22.36 -4.02
CA ARG A 275 -0.30 -21.70 -3.39
C ARG A 275 0.63 -21.14 -4.47
N LEU A 276 0.83 -19.85 -4.45
CA LEU A 276 1.77 -19.17 -5.33
C LEU A 276 3.19 -19.26 -4.73
N PRO A 277 4.23 -19.45 -5.53
CA PRO A 277 5.60 -19.35 -5.03
C PRO A 277 5.87 -17.94 -4.44
N SER A 278 6.56 -17.90 -3.30
CA SER A 278 7.04 -16.63 -2.73
C SER A 278 7.96 -15.93 -3.72
N GLY A 279 7.88 -14.61 -3.81
CA GLY A 279 8.65 -13.80 -4.77
C GLY A 279 7.98 -13.62 -6.13
N VAL A 280 6.87 -14.29 -6.43
CA VAL A 280 6.12 -14.06 -7.69
C VAL A 280 5.57 -12.64 -7.74
N THR A 281 5.76 -12.02 -8.90
CA THR A 281 5.25 -10.68 -9.19
C THR A 281 3.85 -10.75 -9.77
N LEU A 282 2.96 -9.94 -9.22
CA LEU A 282 1.55 -9.84 -9.59
C LEU A 282 1.20 -8.40 -10.00
N LEU A 283 0.26 -8.27 -10.91
CA LEU A 283 -0.40 -7.00 -11.17
C LEU A 283 -1.61 -6.87 -10.22
N VAL A 284 -1.52 -5.93 -9.29
CA VAL A 284 -2.61 -5.59 -8.36
C VAL A 284 -3.42 -4.45 -8.93
N GLN A 285 -4.72 -4.65 -9.08
CA GLN A 285 -5.66 -3.65 -9.55
C GLN A 285 -6.64 -3.29 -8.44
N MET A 286 -6.77 -2.00 -8.16
CA MET A 286 -7.73 -1.47 -7.19
C MET A 286 -8.65 -0.46 -7.86
N ARG A 287 -9.89 -0.40 -7.39
CA ARG A 287 -10.85 0.66 -7.76
C ARG A 287 -11.23 1.37 -6.47
N PRO A 288 -10.74 2.59 -6.24
CA PRO A 288 -11.19 3.37 -5.09
C PRO A 288 -12.70 3.58 -5.14
N GLU A 289 -13.36 3.40 -4.00
CA GLU A 289 -14.83 3.53 -3.92
C GLU A 289 -15.31 4.94 -4.27
N ALA A 290 -14.49 5.96 -4.03
CA ALA A 290 -14.75 7.35 -4.42
C ALA A 290 -14.87 7.55 -5.94
N ASP A 291 -14.22 6.72 -6.75
CA ASP A 291 -14.28 6.81 -8.21
C ASP A 291 -15.49 6.04 -8.80
N ALA A 292 -16.15 5.19 -8.03
CA ALA A 292 -17.28 4.38 -8.51
C ALA A 292 -18.54 5.22 -8.81
N GLN A 293 -18.65 6.41 -8.24
CA GLN A 293 -19.76 7.34 -8.44
C GLN A 293 -19.42 8.49 -9.42
N SER A 294 -18.19 8.59 -9.88
CA SER A 294 -17.80 9.64 -10.82
C SER A 294 -18.38 9.37 -12.21
N LEU A 295 -18.81 10.45 -12.86
CA LEU A 295 -19.26 10.42 -14.26
C LEU A 295 -18.08 10.66 -15.18
N SER A 296 -18.14 10.19 -16.41
CA SER A 296 -17.10 10.46 -17.40
C SER A 296 -17.67 10.96 -18.71
N VAL A 297 -17.00 11.94 -19.31
CA VAL A 297 -17.31 12.49 -20.61
C VAL A 297 -16.08 12.46 -21.52
N PRO A 298 -16.23 12.28 -22.83
CA PRO A 298 -15.11 12.41 -23.76
C PRO A 298 -14.52 13.82 -23.69
N VAL A 299 -13.19 13.95 -23.75
CA VAL A 299 -12.52 15.27 -23.74
C VAL A 299 -13.03 16.17 -24.87
N GLN A 300 -13.46 15.60 -25.99
CA GLN A 300 -14.04 16.32 -27.12
C GLN A 300 -15.38 17.02 -26.79
N ALA A 301 -16.05 16.62 -25.72
CA ALA A 301 -17.28 17.28 -25.26
C ALA A 301 -17.02 18.54 -24.44
N LEU A 302 -15.78 18.71 -23.96
CA LEU A 302 -15.40 19.86 -23.16
C LEU A 302 -15.18 21.08 -24.05
N TRP A 303 -15.88 22.16 -23.74
CA TRP A 303 -15.69 23.45 -24.35
C TRP A 303 -15.06 24.39 -23.34
N MET A 304 -14.26 25.31 -23.82
CA MET A 304 -13.35 26.19 -23.05
C MET A 304 -13.81 26.52 -21.64
N GLY A 305 -12.97 26.12 -20.66
CA GLY A 305 -13.12 26.53 -19.26
C GLY A 305 -12.12 27.62 -18.88
N THR A 306 -12.47 28.40 -17.89
CA THR A 306 -11.64 29.46 -17.34
C THR A 306 -10.54 28.95 -16.41
N SER A 307 -10.55 27.66 -16.08
CA SER A 307 -9.54 27.01 -15.22
C SER A 307 -9.33 25.53 -15.58
N SER A 308 -8.25 24.96 -15.10
CA SER A 308 -7.91 23.54 -15.32
C SER A 308 -8.92 22.55 -14.71
N HIS A 309 -9.81 23.01 -13.84
CA HIS A 309 -10.77 22.17 -13.12
C HIS A 309 -12.24 22.49 -13.44
N VAL A 310 -12.51 23.46 -14.30
CA VAL A 310 -13.88 23.84 -14.69
C VAL A 310 -13.93 23.98 -16.22
N ALA A 311 -14.86 23.29 -16.84
CA ALA A 311 -15.14 23.43 -18.26
C ALA A 311 -16.65 23.51 -18.48
N ASP A 312 -17.05 24.02 -19.63
CA ASP A 312 -18.43 24.02 -20.07
C ASP A 312 -18.69 22.87 -21.02
N VAL A 313 -19.89 22.31 -20.97
CA VAL A 313 -20.37 21.27 -21.88
C VAL A 313 -21.73 21.66 -22.42
N PHE A 314 -22.04 21.27 -23.66
CA PHE A 314 -23.38 21.39 -24.20
C PHE A 314 -24.15 20.10 -23.92
N VAL A 315 -25.22 20.21 -23.13
CA VAL A 315 -26.14 19.11 -22.82
C VAL A 315 -27.32 19.16 -23.79
N TYR A 316 -27.57 18.06 -24.49
CA TYR A 316 -28.73 17.92 -25.37
C TYR A 316 -30.01 17.70 -24.55
N GLN A 317 -31.04 18.50 -24.84
CA GLN A 317 -32.32 18.43 -24.14
C GLN A 317 -33.37 17.70 -24.97
N PRO A 318 -34.36 17.06 -24.33
CA PRO A 318 -35.44 16.34 -25.05
C PRO A 318 -36.26 17.15 -26.05
N GLY A 319 -36.13 18.49 -26.00
CA GLY A 319 -36.78 19.42 -26.94
C GLY A 319 -36.01 19.68 -28.23
N GLY A 320 -34.87 19.00 -28.47
CA GLY A 320 -34.03 19.24 -29.65
C GLY A 320 -33.18 20.50 -29.55
N THR A 321 -32.93 20.99 -28.36
CA THR A 321 -32.09 22.15 -28.08
C THR A 321 -30.87 21.73 -27.24
N VAL A 322 -29.87 22.57 -27.20
CA VAL A 322 -28.68 22.37 -26.31
C VAL A 322 -28.66 23.45 -25.25
N ALA A 323 -28.20 23.08 -24.04
CA ALA A 323 -27.97 24.01 -22.94
C ALA A 323 -26.50 23.93 -22.51
N VAL A 324 -25.89 25.10 -22.27
CA VAL A 324 -24.55 25.20 -21.70
C VAL A 324 -24.62 24.89 -20.22
N ARG A 325 -23.72 24.05 -19.75
CA ARG A 325 -23.61 23.71 -18.34
C ARG A 325 -22.14 23.65 -17.93
N SER A 326 -21.79 24.38 -16.87
CA SER A 326 -20.46 24.32 -16.28
C SER A 326 -20.31 23.06 -15.45
N VAL A 327 -19.21 22.35 -15.63
CA VAL A 327 -18.87 21.08 -14.97
C VAL A 327 -17.54 21.20 -14.27
N THR A 328 -17.46 20.61 -13.06
CA THR A 328 -16.19 20.48 -12.35
C THR A 328 -15.50 19.19 -12.79
N LEU A 329 -14.27 19.34 -13.27
CA LEU A 329 -13.48 18.24 -13.81
C LEU A 329 -12.56 17.64 -12.75
N GLY A 330 -12.46 16.34 -12.73
CA GLY A 330 -11.40 15.55 -12.13
C GLY A 330 -10.26 15.27 -13.11
N PRO A 331 -9.42 14.27 -12.84
CA PRO A 331 -8.31 13.91 -13.71
C PRO A 331 -8.78 13.43 -15.09
N LEU A 332 -7.99 13.81 -16.11
CA LEU A 332 -8.14 13.36 -17.49
C LEU A 332 -7.44 12.02 -17.68
N ARG A 333 -8.16 11.02 -18.24
CA ARG A 333 -7.61 9.69 -18.46
C ARG A 333 -8.16 9.06 -19.74
N GLU A 334 -7.31 8.44 -20.54
CA GLU A 334 -7.68 7.68 -21.76
C GLU A 334 -8.63 8.44 -22.70
N GLY A 335 -8.44 9.76 -22.84
CA GLY A 335 -9.28 10.59 -23.71
C GLY A 335 -10.67 10.93 -23.15
N ARG A 336 -10.91 10.65 -21.85
CA ARG A 336 -12.11 11.03 -21.09
C ARG A 336 -11.74 11.89 -19.89
N ALA A 337 -12.62 12.82 -19.55
CA ALA A 337 -12.54 13.60 -18.31
C ALA A 337 -13.51 13.02 -17.28
N LEU A 338 -13.03 12.82 -16.05
CA LEU A 338 -13.91 12.55 -14.92
C LEU A 338 -14.68 13.84 -14.59
N VAL A 339 -15.97 13.72 -14.29
CA VAL A 339 -16.82 14.83 -13.88
C VAL A 339 -17.22 14.62 -12.42
N VAL A 340 -16.78 15.55 -11.58
CA VAL A 340 -17.05 15.52 -10.15
C VAL A 340 -18.45 16.06 -9.85
N SER A 341 -18.88 17.09 -10.61
CA SER A 341 -20.21 17.69 -10.45
C SER A 341 -20.67 18.40 -11.72
N GLY A 342 -21.99 18.58 -11.87
CA GLY A 342 -22.59 19.34 -12.98
C GLY A 342 -23.33 18.50 -13.99
N LEU A 343 -23.21 17.16 -14.00
CA LEU A 343 -23.93 16.25 -14.88
C LEU A 343 -24.61 15.12 -14.11
N VAL A 344 -25.57 14.49 -14.78
CA VAL A 344 -26.27 13.30 -14.29
C VAL A 344 -26.02 12.14 -15.25
N ALA A 345 -25.96 10.92 -14.74
CA ALA A 345 -25.78 9.72 -15.56
C ALA A 345 -26.92 9.59 -16.60
N GLY A 346 -26.55 9.30 -17.84
CA GLY A 346 -27.48 9.15 -18.94
C GLY A 346 -27.80 10.45 -19.70
N GLU A 347 -27.40 11.63 -19.22
CA GLU A 347 -27.49 12.87 -19.99
C GLU A 347 -26.65 12.74 -21.29
N GLN A 348 -27.09 13.39 -22.35
CA GLN A 348 -26.38 13.39 -23.62
C GLN A 348 -25.57 14.67 -23.77
N VAL A 349 -24.25 14.55 -23.91
CA VAL A 349 -23.36 15.70 -24.15
C VAL A 349 -22.89 15.73 -25.59
N VAL A 350 -22.77 16.93 -26.15
CA VAL A 350 -22.33 17.14 -27.52
C VAL A 350 -20.84 16.87 -27.62
N THR A 351 -20.42 15.93 -28.47
CA THR A 351 -19.02 15.54 -28.69
C THR A 351 -18.44 16.12 -30.00
N ALA A 352 -19.29 16.54 -30.95
CA ALA A 352 -18.85 17.21 -32.16
C ALA A 352 -19.81 18.31 -32.55
N GLY A 353 -19.26 19.46 -32.97
CA GLY A 353 -20.04 20.65 -33.37
C GLY A 353 -20.14 21.71 -32.27
N ALA A 354 -19.68 21.45 -31.05
CA ALA A 354 -19.81 22.33 -29.88
C ALA A 354 -19.30 23.77 -30.11
N ALA A 355 -18.17 23.94 -30.83
CA ALA A 355 -17.55 25.24 -31.08
C ALA A 355 -18.42 26.27 -31.81
N PHE A 356 -19.52 25.82 -32.40
CA PHE A 356 -20.40 26.66 -33.22
C PHE A 356 -21.84 26.77 -32.65
N LEU A 357 -22.04 26.29 -31.42
CA LEU A 357 -23.33 26.31 -30.76
C LEU A 357 -23.43 27.51 -29.80
N GLN A 358 -24.69 27.93 -29.62
CA GLN A 358 -25.08 28.92 -28.61
C GLN A 358 -26.04 28.27 -27.61
N ASP A 359 -26.12 28.80 -26.43
CA ASP A 359 -27.06 28.33 -25.42
C ASP A 359 -28.52 28.45 -25.93
N GLY A 360 -29.31 27.39 -25.71
CA GLY A 360 -30.71 27.32 -26.19
C GLY A 360 -30.87 27.05 -27.68
N GLN A 361 -29.80 26.86 -28.47
CA GLN A 361 -29.88 26.69 -29.92
C GLN A 361 -30.55 25.36 -30.29
N PRO A 362 -31.47 25.37 -31.27
CA PRO A 362 -32.04 24.15 -31.83
C PRO A 362 -31.01 23.38 -32.67
N VAL A 363 -30.92 22.06 -32.41
CA VAL A 363 -29.98 21.15 -33.07
C VAL A 363 -30.68 19.86 -33.51
N THR A 364 -30.11 19.17 -34.50
CA THR A 364 -30.50 17.82 -34.90
C THR A 364 -29.39 16.83 -34.55
N LEU A 365 -29.79 15.59 -34.21
CA LEU A 365 -28.81 14.54 -33.95
C LEU A 365 -28.21 14.04 -35.27
N PHE A 366 -26.90 13.99 -35.32
CA PHE A 366 -26.16 13.37 -36.40
C PHE A 366 -26.27 11.83 -36.30
N HIS A 367 -26.89 11.20 -37.30
CA HIS A 367 -26.90 9.75 -37.45
C HIS A 367 -25.91 9.39 -38.56
N SER A 368 -24.89 8.62 -38.23
CA SER A 368 -23.96 8.09 -39.24
C SER A 368 -24.61 6.88 -39.93
N ASP A 369 -25.27 7.09 -41.07
CA ASP A 369 -25.66 6.01 -41.95
C ASP A 369 -24.45 5.56 -42.78
N THR A 370 -23.52 4.86 -42.14
CA THR A 370 -22.41 4.23 -42.86
C THR A 370 -22.84 2.86 -43.34
N ARG A 371 -23.66 2.81 -44.42
CA ARG A 371 -23.71 1.65 -45.29
C ARG A 371 -22.65 1.82 -46.36
N LEU A 372 -21.48 1.30 -46.15
CA LEU A 372 -20.57 0.97 -47.24
C LEU A 372 -21.15 -0.26 -47.95
N THR A 373 -22.06 -0.02 -48.91
CA THR A 373 -22.41 -1.02 -49.91
C THR A 373 -21.23 -1.14 -50.87
N GLY A 374 -20.29 -2.01 -50.56
CA GLY A 374 -19.31 -2.49 -51.52
C GLY A 374 -20.03 -3.36 -52.54
N GLY A 375 -20.42 -2.75 -53.64
CA GLY A 375 -20.79 -3.48 -54.85
C GLY A 375 -19.52 -4.06 -55.45
N VAL A 376 -19.39 -5.36 -55.36
CA VAL A 376 -18.48 -6.15 -56.21
C VAL A 376 -19.25 -6.41 -57.51
N GLN A 377 -18.77 -5.88 -58.62
CA GLN A 377 -18.91 -6.46 -59.93
C GLN A 377 -17.65 -7.22 -60.27
#